data_23ebab5bfe4b38bb752ef0d5e8f1dcb7
#
_entry.id   23ebab5bfe4b38bb752ef0d5e8f1dcb7
#
_cell.length_a   1.000
_cell.length_b   1.000
_cell.length_c   1.000
_cell.angle_alpha   90.00
_cell.angle_beta   90.00
_cell.angle_gamma   90.00
#
_symmetry.space_group_name_H-M   'P 1'
#
loop_
_entity.id
_entity.type
_entity.pdbx_description
1 polymer ?
#
loop_
_entity_poly.entity_id
_entity_poly.type
_entity_poly.pdbx_seq_one_letter_code
_entity_poly.pdbx_strand_id
1 'polypeptide(L)'
;MKRRGEFPGIATVDVCINLVFVFAVLLKLSLLAINVQSAESAEKRLKSSALFLIKVVWPGECQDDVDTYVSDPLSHLVFFRRLQDGLMNLNRDDTGSSNNTITLPDGRVVQSAYNEEQVEIRGLVEGEYIVNLHMYLKATPTPTKVIVTLYKVAGGEDIQIHERVLTLTEQRQEETAFRFTLTKSGEVADINELPKSLTRNGLAGNP
;
A
#
# COMPACT_ATOMS: atom_id res chain seq x y z
N MET A 1 79.09 26.22 -5.95
CA MET A 1 77.64 26.39 -5.72
C MET A 1 76.87 25.18 -6.36
N LYS A 2 76.50 24.19 -5.53
CA LYS A 2 75.75 22.99 -6.01
C LYS A 2 74.29 23.33 -5.89
N ARG A 3 73.56 23.42 -7.03
CA ARG A 3 72.07 23.47 -7.06
C ARG A 3 71.51 22.13 -6.60
N ARG A 4 70.75 22.16 -5.48
CA ARG A 4 69.92 21.02 -5.08
C ARG A 4 68.82 20.87 -6.13
N GLY A 5 68.80 19.71 -6.81
CA GLY A 5 67.67 19.31 -7.67
C GLY A 5 66.46 19.11 -6.80
N GLU A 6 65.41 19.89 -7.02
CA GLU A 6 64.10 19.66 -6.50
C GLU A 6 63.55 18.43 -7.21
N PHE A 7 63.05 17.47 -6.44
CA PHE A 7 62.34 16.28 -6.97
C PHE A 7 60.86 16.66 -7.18
N PRO A 8 60.44 16.95 -8.41
CA PRO A 8 59.01 17.30 -8.66
C PRO A 8 58.08 16.07 -8.57
N GLY A 9 58.62 14.86 -8.35
CA GLY A 9 57.84 13.62 -8.40
C GLY A 9 56.91 13.37 -7.20
N ILE A 10 57.20 13.91 -6.00
CA ILE A 10 56.44 13.59 -4.79
C ILE A 10 55.11 14.35 -4.80
N ALA A 11 55.10 15.62 -5.18
CA ALA A 11 53.88 16.42 -5.25
C ALA A 11 52.89 15.94 -6.32
N THR A 12 53.42 15.47 -7.46
CA THR A 12 52.57 14.88 -8.54
C THR A 12 51.96 13.56 -8.12
N VAL A 13 52.68 12.71 -7.40
CA VAL A 13 52.15 11.42 -6.89
C VAL A 13 51.04 11.67 -5.86
N ASP A 14 51.22 12.63 -4.95
CA ASP A 14 50.25 13.00 -3.92
C ASP A 14 48.95 13.54 -4.56
N VAL A 15 49.06 14.41 -5.57
CA VAL A 15 47.90 14.89 -6.35
C VAL A 15 47.19 13.75 -7.06
N CYS A 16 47.90 12.80 -7.67
CA CYS A 16 47.30 11.66 -8.34
C CYS A 16 46.55 10.73 -7.36
N ILE A 17 47.13 10.48 -6.17
CA ILE A 17 46.49 9.66 -5.14
C ILE A 17 45.20 10.34 -4.65
N ASN A 18 45.26 11.63 -4.36
CA ASN A 18 44.05 12.40 -3.96
C ASN A 18 42.97 12.40 -5.04
N LEU A 19 43.36 12.52 -6.32
CA LEU A 19 42.43 12.49 -7.43
C LEU A 19 41.72 11.11 -7.56
N VAL A 20 42.49 10.03 -7.42
CA VAL A 20 41.95 8.64 -7.42
C VAL A 20 41.02 8.44 -6.23
N PHE A 21 41.37 8.96 -5.06
CA PHE A 21 40.50 8.84 -3.88
C PHE A 21 39.17 9.59 -4.07
N VAL A 22 39.22 10.84 -4.55
CA VAL A 22 38.02 11.65 -4.87
C VAL A 22 37.16 10.92 -5.91
N PHE A 23 37.79 10.37 -6.97
CA PHE A 23 37.06 9.63 -7.99
C PHE A 23 36.38 8.37 -7.42
N ALA A 24 37.06 7.62 -6.55
CA ALA A 24 36.51 6.43 -5.89
C ALA A 24 35.32 6.78 -4.99
N VAL A 25 35.40 7.90 -4.27
CA VAL A 25 34.27 8.41 -3.43
C VAL A 25 33.09 8.81 -4.31
N LEU A 26 33.32 9.56 -5.40
CA LEU A 26 32.27 9.96 -6.32
C LEU A 26 31.62 8.76 -7.01
N LEU A 27 32.40 7.76 -7.40
CA LEU A 27 31.89 6.51 -7.97
C LEU A 27 31.00 5.78 -6.98
N LYS A 28 31.43 5.65 -5.71
CA LYS A 28 30.64 5.01 -4.65
C LYS A 28 29.33 5.76 -4.40
N LEU A 29 29.34 7.09 -4.35
CA LEU A 29 28.13 7.91 -4.21
C LEU A 29 27.19 7.76 -5.40
N SER A 30 27.74 7.69 -6.63
CA SER A 30 26.96 7.46 -7.86
C SER A 30 26.29 6.08 -7.87
N LEU A 31 27.01 5.03 -7.47
CA LEU A 31 26.46 3.68 -7.35
C LEU A 31 25.36 3.59 -6.27
N LEU A 32 25.55 4.31 -5.15
CA LEU A 32 24.54 4.39 -4.10
C LEU A 32 23.26 5.08 -4.61
N ALA A 33 23.40 6.18 -5.35
CA ALA A 33 22.26 6.90 -5.94
C ALA A 33 21.50 6.05 -6.97
N ILE A 34 22.22 5.27 -7.80
CA ILE A 34 21.61 4.35 -8.76
C ILE A 34 20.81 3.26 -8.04
N ASN A 35 21.34 2.70 -6.95
CA ASN A 35 20.63 1.67 -6.17
C ASN A 35 19.35 2.22 -5.51
N VAL A 36 19.35 3.45 -5.01
CA VAL A 36 18.16 4.10 -4.45
C VAL A 36 17.11 4.32 -5.55
N GLN A 37 17.50 4.86 -6.71
CA GLN A 37 16.59 5.06 -7.84
C GLN A 37 16.02 3.75 -8.39
N SER A 38 16.80 2.67 -8.41
CA SER A 38 16.29 1.37 -8.88
C SER A 38 15.30 0.75 -7.90
N ALA A 39 15.48 0.93 -6.58
CA ALA A 39 14.53 0.49 -5.56
C ALA A 39 13.20 1.27 -5.64
N GLU A 40 13.26 2.60 -5.75
CA GLU A 40 12.07 3.43 -5.96
C GLU A 40 11.33 3.09 -7.25
N SER A 41 12.06 2.82 -8.33
CA SER A 41 11.47 2.44 -9.62
C SER A 41 10.85 1.05 -9.58
N ALA A 42 11.38 0.11 -8.81
CA ALA A 42 10.81 -1.21 -8.61
C ALA A 42 9.54 -1.13 -7.76
N GLU A 43 9.54 -0.36 -6.68
CA GLU A 43 8.35 -0.10 -5.86
C GLU A 43 7.26 0.63 -6.65
N LYS A 44 7.62 1.63 -7.45
CA LYS A 44 6.72 2.34 -8.34
C LYS A 44 6.13 1.43 -9.43
N ARG A 45 6.90 0.44 -9.95
CA ARG A 45 6.40 -0.55 -10.92
C ARG A 45 5.43 -1.54 -10.27
N LEU A 46 5.63 -1.92 -9.01
CA LEU A 46 4.70 -2.78 -8.27
C LEU A 46 3.38 -2.04 -7.99
N LYS A 47 3.44 -0.76 -7.61
CA LYS A 47 2.25 0.11 -7.48
C LYS A 47 1.58 0.39 -8.83
N SER A 48 2.29 0.36 -9.93
CA SER A 48 1.80 0.69 -11.27
C SER A 48 0.94 -0.40 -11.93
N SER A 49 0.75 -1.55 -11.30
CA SER A 49 -0.15 -2.59 -11.83
C SER A 49 -1.61 -2.40 -11.42
N ALA A 50 -1.89 -1.63 -10.39
CA ALA A 50 -3.24 -1.30 -9.97
C ALA A 50 -3.77 -0.10 -10.75
N LEU A 51 -5.05 -0.15 -11.15
CA LEU A 51 -5.80 0.98 -11.70
C LEU A 51 -6.51 1.75 -10.58
N PHE A 52 -7.01 1.03 -9.60
CA PHE A 52 -7.64 1.58 -8.41
C PHE A 52 -7.14 0.87 -7.17
N LEU A 53 -7.18 1.61 -6.06
CA LEU A 53 -6.79 1.15 -4.75
C LEU A 53 -7.89 1.50 -3.76
N ILE A 54 -8.33 0.52 -2.99
CA ILE A 54 -9.23 0.71 -1.86
C ILE A 54 -8.40 0.50 -0.60
N LYS A 55 -8.32 1.53 0.22
CA LYS A 55 -7.56 1.52 1.46
C LYS A 55 -8.51 1.65 2.65
N VAL A 56 -8.37 0.75 3.61
CA VAL A 56 -9.14 0.71 4.84
C VAL A 56 -8.19 0.89 6.01
N VAL A 57 -8.47 1.84 6.89
CA VAL A 57 -7.57 2.20 8.00
C VAL A 57 -8.37 2.38 9.28
N TRP A 58 -7.86 1.80 10.39
CA TRP A 58 -8.39 2.01 11.74
C TRP A 58 -7.25 2.14 12.76
N PRO A 59 -7.51 2.62 14.02
CA PRO A 59 -6.45 2.89 14.99
C PRO A 59 -5.58 1.66 15.28
N GLY A 60 -4.26 1.82 15.25
CA GLY A 60 -3.29 0.73 15.40
C GLY A 60 -3.19 0.14 16.81
N GLU A 61 -3.57 0.92 17.84
CA GLU A 61 -3.70 0.44 19.21
C GLU A 61 -4.98 -0.39 19.43
N CYS A 62 -5.89 -0.38 18.45
CA CYS A 62 -7.15 -1.11 18.52
C CYS A 62 -6.92 -2.59 18.23
N GLN A 63 -7.38 -3.46 19.12
CA GLN A 63 -7.31 -4.91 18.94
C GLN A 63 -8.49 -5.48 18.13
N ASP A 64 -9.37 -4.59 17.66
CA ASP A 64 -10.48 -4.97 16.80
C ASP A 64 -9.97 -5.38 15.42
N ASP A 65 -10.58 -6.41 14.85
CA ASP A 65 -10.26 -6.96 13.55
C ASP A 65 -11.37 -6.61 12.56
N VAL A 66 -11.02 -5.85 11.52
CA VAL A 66 -11.94 -5.35 10.51
C VAL A 66 -11.55 -5.89 9.14
N ASP A 67 -12.35 -6.81 8.63
CA ASP A 67 -12.18 -7.37 7.29
C ASP A 67 -12.80 -6.50 6.21
N THR A 68 -12.12 -6.39 5.09
CA THR A 68 -12.60 -5.75 3.87
C THR A 68 -13.12 -6.79 2.88
N TYR A 69 -14.31 -6.56 2.36
CA TYR A 69 -14.94 -7.34 1.30
C TYR A 69 -15.16 -6.44 0.08
N VAL A 70 -14.65 -6.85 -1.08
CA VAL A 70 -14.87 -6.12 -2.34
C VAL A 70 -15.41 -7.08 -3.39
N SER A 71 -16.54 -6.71 -3.99
CA SER A 71 -17.13 -7.44 -5.13
C SER A 71 -17.08 -6.59 -6.38
N ASP A 72 -16.77 -7.23 -7.51
CA ASP A 72 -16.80 -6.64 -8.84
C ASP A 72 -18.13 -6.89 -9.58
N PRO A 73 -18.34 -6.28 -10.77
CA PRO A 73 -19.57 -6.47 -11.58
C PRO A 73 -19.80 -7.90 -12.05
N LEU A 74 -18.77 -8.74 -12.10
CA LEU A 74 -18.84 -10.15 -12.51
C LEU A 74 -19.09 -11.08 -11.33
N SER A 75 -19.33 -10.52 -10.13
CA SER A 75 -19.54 -11.27 -8.88
C SER A 75 -18.30 -11.99 -8.35
N HIS A 76 -17.10 -11.58 -8.78
CA HIS A 76 -15.90 -11.96 -8.07
C HIS A 76 -15.88 -11.25 -6.71
N LEU A 77 -15.30 -11.91 -5.70
CA LEU A 77 -15.30 -11.42 -4.34
C LEU A 77 -13.93 -11.66 -3.69
N VAL A 78 -13.26 -10.60 -3.26
CA VAL A 78 -12.03 -10.68 -2.45
C VAL A 78 -12.33 -10.37 -0.98
N PHE A 79 -11.69 -11.13 -0.08
CA PHE A 79 -11.77 -11.01 1.37
C PHE A 79 -10.68 -11.88 2.01
N PHE A 80 -10.51 -11.89 3.33
CA PHE A 80 -9.42 -12.59 4.04
C PHE A 80 -9.18 -14.07 3.66
N ARG A 81 -10.24 -14.82 3.23
CA ARG A 81 -10.10 -16.22 2.77
C ARG A 81 -9.85 -16.35 1.27
N ARG A 82 -10.11 -15.32 0.51
CA ARG A 82 -9.93 -15.26 -0.94
C ARG A 82 -9.23 -13.97 -1.29
N LEU A 83 -7.91 -13.99 -1.14
CA LEU A 83 -7.07 -12.81 -1.34
C LEU A 83 -7.02 -12.34 -2.79
N GLN A 84 -7.36 -13.20 -3.75
CA GLN A 84 -7.41 -12.86 -5.17
C GLN A 84 -8.62 -13.50 -5.83
N ASP A 85 -9.40 -12.69 -6.56
CA ASP A 85 -10.50 -13.14 -7.41
C ASP A 85 -10.72 -12.16 -8.57
N GLY A 86 -10.84 -12.67 -9.81
CA GLY A 86 -10.88 -11.85 -11.01
C GLY A 86 -9.66 -10.96 -11.16
N LEU A 87 -9.90 -9.66 -11.28
CA LEU A 87 -8.85 -8.63 -11.41
C LEU A 87 -8.60 -7.87 -10.09
N MET A 88 -9.10 -8.40 -8.98
CA MET A 88 -8.94 -7.83 -7.65
C MET A 88 -7.97 -8.65 -6.81
N ASN A 89 -7.24 -7.97 -5.91
CA ASN A 89 -6.30 -8.60 -4.98
C ASN A 89 -6.27 -7.84 -3.65
N LEU A 90 -6.48 -8.55 -2.54
CA LEU A 90 -6.25 -8.06 -1.18
C LEU A 90 -4.76 -8.23 -0.86
N ASN A 91 -3.98 -7.15 -0.97
CA ASN A 91 -2.53 -7.18 -0.82
C ASN A 91 -2.08 -7.17 0.64
N ARG A 92 -2.87 -6.54 1.48
CA ARG A 92 -2.59 -6.44 2.90
C ARG A 92 -3.86 -6.79 3.66
N ASP A 93 -3.73 -7.80 4.50
CA ASP A 93 -4.72 -8.30 5.44
C ASP A 93 -4.14 -8.10 6.84
N ASP A 94 -4.74 -7.20 7.61
CA ASP A 94 -4.29 -6.83 8.95
C ASP A 94 -5.28 -7.36 9.99
N THR A 95 -4.83 -8.25 10.84
CA THR A 95 -5.66 -8.90 11.88
C THR A 95 -5.63 -8.14 13.21
N GLY A 96 -5.70 -6.81 13.18
CA GLY A 96 -5.58 -5.96 14.36
C GLY A 96 -4.13 -5.85 14.86
N SER A 97 -3.90 -5.79 16.16
CA SER A 97 -2.57 -5.50 16.75
C SER A 97 -1.46 -6.51 16.44
N SER A 98 -1.71 -7.60 15.73
CA SER A 98 -0.74 -8.69 15.52
C SER A 98 0.23 -8.48 14.35
N ASN A 99 -0.07 -7.63 13.37
CA ASN A 99 0.77 -7.38 12.18
C ASN A 99 1.28 -5.94 12.07
N ASN A 100 1.25 -5.18 13.16
CA ASN A 100 1.57 -3.75 13.17
C ASN A 100 3.07 -3.43 13.31
N THR A 101 3.95 -4.41 13.19
CA THR A 101 5.40 -4.18 13.37
C THR A 101 6.11 -4.06 12.02
N ILE A 102 6.82 -2.94 11.84
CA ILE A 102 7.68 -2.69 10.69
C ILE A 102 9.13 -2.78 11.17
N THR A 103 9.92 -3.69 10.59
CA THR A 103 11.36 -3.71 10.83
C THR A 103 12.05 -2.76 9.85
N LEU A 104 12.65 -1.71 10.39
CA LEU A 104 13.42 -0.75 9.61
C LEU A 104 14.73 -1.37 9.09
N PRO A 105 15.37 -0.79 8.05
CA PRO A 105 16.63 -1.28 7.50
C PRO A 105 17.79 -1.32 8.52
N ASP A 106 17.71 -0.56 9.60
CA ASP A 106 18.65 -0.54 10.72
C ASP A 106 18.38 -1.60 11.79
N GLY A 107 17.37 -2.47 11.59
CA GLY A 107 16.98 -3.55 12.51
C GLY A 107 16.04 -3.11 13.63
N ARG A 108 15.67 -1.83 13.74
CA ARG A 108 14.68 -1.37 14.72
C ARG A 108 13.28 -1.83 14.31
N VAL A 109 12.53 -2.29 15.29
CA VAL A 109 11.11 -2.64 15.12
C VAL A 109 10.27 -1.45 15.55
N VAL A 110 9.44 -0.94 14.65
CA VAL A 110 8.52 0.18 14.91
C VAL A 110 7.09 -0.36 14.76
N GLN A 111 6.22 0.00 15.68
CA GLN A 111 4.81 -0.31 15.58
C GLN A 111 4.13 0.70 14.66
N SER A 112 3.31 0.21 13.72
CA SER A 112 2.47 1.07 12.89
C SER A 112 1.45 1.80 13.76
N ALA A 113 1.21 3.07 13.47
CA ALA A 113 0.18 3.85 14.14
C ALA A 113 -1.25 3.44 13.72
N TYR A 114 -1.37 2.63 12.67
CA TYR A 114 -2.66 2.22 12.09
C TYR A 114 -2.64 0.76 11.68
N ASN A 115 -3.79 0.11 11.85
CA ASN A 115 -4.13 -1.12 11.15
C ASN A 115 -4.59 -0.75 9.74
N GLU A 116 -4.28 -1.57 8.75
CA GLU A 116 -4.55 -1.24 7.36
C GLU A 116 -4.83 -2.48 6.52
N GLU A 117 -5.90 -2.46 5.76
CA GLU A 117 -6.14 -3.38 4.66
C GLU A 117 -6.16 -2.66 3.31
N GLN A 118 -5.75 -3.36 2.27
CA GLN A 118 -5.59 -2.78 0.96
C GLN A 118 -6.04 -3.74 -0.14
N VAL A 119 -7.03 -3.31 -0.93
CA VAL A 119 -7.50 -4.04 -2.12
C VAL A 119 -7.09 -3.29 -3.38
N GLU A 120 -6.40 -3.97 -4.28
CA GLU A 120 -6.04 -3.48 -5.61
C GLU A 120 -7.01 -3.99 -6.66
N ILE A 121 -7.43 -3.11 -7.57
CA ILE A 121 -8.14 -3.44 -8.80
C ILE A 121 -7.15 -3.24 -9.96
N ARG A 122 -6.72 -4.35 -10.56
CA ARG A 122 -5.62 -4.40 -11.56
C ARG A 122 -6.10 -4.35 -13.00
N GLY A 123 -7.39 -4.35 -13.24
CA GLY A 123 -7.95 -4.27 -14.57
C GLY A 123 -9.33 -3.65 -14.57
N LEU A 124 -9.77 -3.22 -15.73
CA LEU A 124 -11.04 -2.54 -15.91
C LEU A 124 -12.15 -3.54 -16.23
N VAL A 125 -13.11 -3.66 -15.33
CA VAL A 125 -14.41 -4.29 -15.59
C VAL A 125 -15.47 -3.22 -15.43
N GLU A 126 -16.20 -2.92 -16.50
CA GLU A 126 -17.30 -1.94 -16.47
C GLU A 126 -18.44 -2.44 -15.58
N GLY A 127 -18.94 -1.56 -14.71
CA GLY A 127 -20.10 -1.84 -13.85
C GLY A 127 -19.84 -1.52 -12.39
N GLU A 128 -20.73 -2.02 -11.53
CA GLU A 128 -20.78 -1.67 -10.12
C GLU A 128 -19.84 -2.52 -9.26
N TYR A 129 -19.02 -1.85 -8.49
CA TYR A 129 -18.21 -2.42 -7.42
C TYR A 129 -18.83 -2.09 -6.07
N ILE A 130 -18.71 -3.02 -5.12
CA ILE A 130 -19.24 -2.89 -3.76
C ILE A 130 -18.11 -3.08 -2.77
N VAL A 131 -18.00 -2.16 -1.82
CA VAL A 131 -17.01 -2.20 -0.75
C VAL A 131 -17.74 -2.29 0.57
N ASN A 132 -17.55 -3.40 1.29
CA ASN A 132 -18.10 -3.62 2.62
C ASN A 132 -16.98 -3.78 3.65
N LEU A 133 -17.28 -3.37 4.86
CA LEU A 133 -16.50 -3.68 6.06
C LEU A 133 -17.26 -4.71 6.90
N HIS A 134 -16.52 -5.61 7.51
CA HIS A 134 -17.05 -6.60 8.44
C HIS A 134 -16.22 -6.59 9.73
N MET A 135 -16.85 -6.35 10.87
CA MET A 135 -16.21 -6.45 12.17
C MET A 135 -16.05 -7.94 12.54
N TYR A 136 -14.90 -8.53 12.19
CA TYR A 136 -14.64 -9.94 12.50
C TYR A 136 -14.48 -10.17 14.00
N LEU A 137 -13.67 -9.34 14.66
CA LEU A 137 -13.47 -9.39 16.11
C LEU A 137 -13.67 -7.99 16.71
N LYS A 138 -14.57 -7.88 17.68
CA LYS A 138 -14.76 -6.69 18.50
C LYS A 138 -14.18 -6.93 19.88
N ALA A 139 -12.89 -6.61 20.05
CA ALA A 139 -12.14 -6.83 21.28
C ALA A 139 -12.26 -5.64 22.26
N THR A 140 -12.51 -4.44 21.76
CA THR A 140 -12.62 -3.22 22.56
C THR A 140 -14.09 -2.84 22.81
N PRO A 141 -14.44 -2.28 23.98
CA PRO A 141 -15.81 -1.84 24.25
C PRO A 141 -16.17 -0.52 23.54
N THR A 142 -15.20 0.22 23.06
CA THR A 142 -15.40 1.51 22.37
C THR A 142 -15.71 1.33 20.90
N PRO A 143 -16.55 2.18 20.30
CA PRO A 143 -16.79 2.17 18.85
C PRO A 143 -15.48 2.33 18.05
N THR A 144 -15.32 1.56 16.99
CA THR A 144 -14.14 1.57 16.12
C THR A 144 -14.40 2.44 14.90
N LYS A 145 -13.65 3.53 14.80
CA LYS A 145 -13.71 4.43 13.64
C LYS A 145 -12.83 3.85 12.53
N VAL A 146 -13.42 3.64 11.35
CA VAL A 146 -12.74 3.09 10.17
C VAL A 146 -12.85 4.10 9.03
N ILE A 147 -11.74 4.38 8.38
CA ILE A 147 -11.67 5.26 7.20
C ILE A 147 -11.48 4.37 5.98
N VAL A 148 -12.34 4.51 4.99
CA VAL A 148 -12.28 3.79 3.72
C VAL A 148 -12.09 4.79 2.59
N THR A 149 -11.02 4.64 1.83
CA THR A 149 -10.67 5.57 0.76
C THR A 149 -10.50 4.84 -0.56
N LEU A 150 -11.12 5.36 -1.62
CA LEU A 150 -10.93 4.93 -3.00
C LEU A 150 -9.93 5.86 -3.69
N TYR A 151 -8.88 5.29 -4.25
CA TYR A 151 -7.90 6.00 -5.07
C TYR A 151 -7.92 5.51 -6.51
N LYS A 152 -7.68 6.42 -7.46
CA LYS A 152 -7.28 6.11 -8.83
C LYS A 152 -5.75 6.20 -8.90
N VAL A 153 -5.12 5.16 -9.43
CA VAL A 153 -3.67 5.13 -9.61
C VAL A 153 -3.33 5.65 -11.00
N ALA A 154 -2.67 6.78 -11.09
CA ALA A 154 -2.29 7.40 -12.35
C ALA A 154 -0.87 7.97 -12.30
N GLY A 155 -0.03 7.60 -13.26
CA GLY A 155 1.35 8.08 -13.33
C GLY A 155 2.24 7.67 -12.14
N GLY A 156 1.80 6.67 -11.35
CA GLY A 156 2.46 6.22 -10.12
C GLY A 156 2.10 7.04 -8.88
N GLU A 157 1.04 7.85 -8.96
CA GLU A 157 0.45 8.60 -7.86
C GLU A 157 -0.95 8.07 -7.55
N ASP A 158 -1.30 8.08 -6.27
CA ASP A 158 -2.61 7.69 -5.77
C ASP A 158 -3.48 8.95 -5.66
N ILE A 159 -4.43 9.11 -6.57
CA ILE A 159 -5.36 10.26 -6.60
C ILE A 159 -6.62 9.86 -5.84
N GLN A 160 -6.90 10.51 -4.72
CA GLN A 160 -8.11 10.26 -3.93
C GLN A 160 -9.36 10.64 -4.71
N ILE A 161 -10.28 9.68 -4.85
CA ILE A 161 -11.57 9.85 -5.52
C ILE A 161 -12.69 10.03 -4.50
N HIS A 162 -12.71 9.18 -3.47
CA HIS A 162 -13.78 9.17 -2.47
C HIS A 162 -13.23 8.69 -1.12
N GLU A 163 -13.81 9.21 -0.04
CA GLU A 163 -13.52 8.80 1.31
C GLU A 163 -14.80 8.71 2.12
N ARG A 164 -14.94 7.65 2.90
CA ARG A 164 -16.00 7.50 3.87
C ARG A 164 -15.45 7.11 5.23
N VAL A 165 -16.04 7.69 6.27
CA VAL A 165 -15.76 7.34 7.66
C VAL A 165 -16.95 6.57 8.21
N LEU A 166 -16.68 5.38 8.73
CA LEU A 166 -17.65 4.49 9.36
C LEU A 166 -17.33 4.28 10.83
N THR A 167 -18.33 3.91 11.59
CA THR A 167 -18.16 3.54 13.00
C THR A 167 -18.76 2.16 13.21
N LEU A 168 -17.92 1.18 13.55
CA LEU A 168 -18.33 -0.18 13.86
C LEU A 168 -18.42 -0.36 15.38
N THR A 169 -19.52 -0.92 15.85
CA THR A 169 -19.84 -1.02 17.29
C THR A 169 -20.00 -2.45 17.77
N GLU A 170 -20.33 -3.37 16.87
CA GLU A 170 -20.73 -4.73 17.25
C GLU A 170 -19.93 -5.78 16.47
N GLN A 171 -19.64 -6.90 17.12
CA GLN A 171 -19.04 -8.04 16.45
C GLN A 171 -19.99 -8.60 15.37
N ARG A 172 -19.44 -8.96 14.22
CA ARG A 172 -20.16 -9.43 13.02
C ARG A 172 -21.02 -8.35 12.35
N GLN A 173 -20.88 -7.10 12.74
CA GLN A 173 -21.48 -5.99 12.02
C GLN A 173 -20.90 -5.93 10.61
N GLU A 174 -21.75 -5.88 9.60
CA GLU A 174 -21.39 -5.64 8.20
C GLU A 174 -21.99 -4.31 7.75
N GLU A 175 -21.15 -3.44 7.18
CA GLU A 175 -21.54 -2.14 6.65
C GLU A 175 -21.02 -1.97 5.23
N THR A 176 -21.87 -1.54 4.31
CA THR A 176 -21.44 -1.10 2.98
C THR A 176 -20.73 0.24 3.13
N ALA A 177 -19.44 0.29 2.86
CA ALA A 177 -18.69 1.52 2.89
C ALA A 177 -19.16 2.45 1.76
N PHE A 178 -19.11 1.97 0.55
CA PHE A 178 -19.67 2.62 -0.64
C PHE A 178 -19.79 1.64 -1.79
N ARG A 179 -20.54 2.04 -2.79
CA ARG A 179 -20.64 1.40 -4.09
C ARG A 179 -20.23 2.42 -5.14
N PHE A 180 -19.55 2.00 -6.19
CA PHE A 180 -19.17 2.87 -7.29
C PHE A 180 -19.21 2.12 -8.61
N THR A 181 -19.47 2.85 -9.69
CA THR A 181 -19.51 2.28 -11.03
C THR A 181 -18.26 2.70 -11.81
N LEU A 182 -17.57 1.74 -12.41
CA LEU A 182 -16.52 2.01 -13.40
C LEU A 182 -17.14 2.05 -14.79
N THR A 183 -16.84 3.11 -15.52
CA THR A 183 -17.22 3.24 -16.94
C THR A 183 -16.22 2.50 -17.83
N LYS A 184 -16.55 2.30 -19.11
CA LYS A 184 -15.61 1.75 -20.12
C LYS A 184 -14.32 2.54 -20.27
N SER A 185 -14.36 3.85 -19.99
CA SER A 185 -13.19 4.72 -20.03
C SER A 185 -12.33 4.65 -18.76
N GLY A 186 -12.76 3.89 -17.72
CA GLY A 186 -12.07 3.82 -16.43
C GLY A 186 -12.30 5.05 -15.55
N GLU A 187 -13.42 5.75 -15.75
CA GLU A 187 -13.84 6.82 -14.85
C GLU A 187 -14.79 6.26 -13.79
N VAL A 188 -14.70 6.81 -12.59
CA VAL A 188 -15.60 6.47 -11.47
C VAL A 188 -16.86 7.32 -11.58
N ALA A 189 -18.00 6.67 -11.52
CA ALA A 189 -19.33 7.29 -11.52
C ALA A 189 -20.23 6.66 -10.45
N ASP A 190 -21.37 7.28 -10.19
CA ASP A 190 -22.48 6.77 -9.39
C ASP A 190 -22.05 6.25 -8.01
N ILE A 191 -21.24 7.02 -7.29
CA ILE A 191 -20.86 6.66 -5.92
C ILE A 191 -22.08 6.79 -5.01
N ASN A 192 -22.42 5.71 -4.30
CA ASN A 192 -23.52 5.70 -3.35
C ASN A 192 -23.21 4.77 -2.16
N GLU A 193 -24.07 4.82 -1.14
CA GLU A 193 -23.92 4.10 0.14
C GLU A 193 -25.08 3.11 0.39
N LEU A 194 -25.78 2.70 -0.67
CA LEU A 194 -26.92 1.78 -0.55
C LEU A 194 -26.45 0.42 0.00
N PRO A 195 -27.05 -0.05 1.09
CA PRO A 195 -26.64 -1.30 1.73
C PRO A 195 -26.75 -2.51 0.81
N LYS A 196 -25.69 -3.34 0.79
CA LYS A 196 -25.70 -4.64 0.11
C LYS A 196 -24.74 -5.59 0.84
N SER A 197 -25.29 -6.70 1.40
CA SER A 197 -24.49 -7.69 2.11
C SER A 197 -23.63 -8.53 1.15
N LEU A 198 -22.36 -8.70 1.49
CA LEU A 198 -21.37 -9.55 0.82
C LEU A 198 -20.95 -10.76 1.67
N THR A 199 -21.05 -10.67 3.00
CA THR A 199 -20.58 -11.72 3.92
C THR A 199 -21.33 -13.03 3.74
N ARG A 200 -22.62 -12.97 3.43
CA ARG A 200 -23.44 -14.17 3.11
C ARG A 200 -22.94 -14.88 1.86
N ASN A 201 -22.50 -14.13 0.86
CA ASN A 201 -21.98 -14.67 -0.39
C ASN A 201 -20.54 -15.22 -0.22
N GLY A 202 -19.74 -14.61 0.64
CA GLY A 202 -18.37 -15.04 0.97
C GLY A 202 -18.33 -16.33 1.78
N LEU A 203 -19.33 -16.57 2.61
CA LEU A 203 -19.46 -17.78 3.45
C LEU A 203 -20.12 -18.94 2.72
N ALA A 204 -20.97 -18.69 1.71
CA ALA A 204 -21.68 -19.72 0.93
C ALA A 204 -20.80 -20.42 -0.12
N GLY A 205 -19.58 -19.97 -0.32
CA GLY A 205 -18.63 -20.50 -1.32
C GLY A 205 -17.67 -21.55 -0.77
N ASN A 206 -17.97 -22.22 0.33
CA ASN A 206 -17.15 -23.33 0.82
C ASN A 206 -18.02 -24.51 1.24
N PRO A 207 -18.04 -25.64 0.47
CA PRO A 207 -18.36 -26.94 1.02
C PRO A 207 -17.20 -27.49 1.85
#